data_a9f14f885b3dc219abf26c4f6a7fea1a
#
_entry.id   a9f14f885b3dc219abf26c4f6a7fea1a
#
_cell.length_a   1.000
_cell.length_b   1.000
_cell.length_c   1.000
_cell.angle_alpha   90.00
_cell.angle_beta   90.00
_cell.angle_gamma   90.00
#
_symmetry.space_group_name_H-M   'P 1'
#
loop_
_entity.id
_entity.type
_entity.pdbx_description
1 polymer ?
#
loop_
_entity_poly.entity_id
_entity_poly.type
_entity_poly.pdbx_seq_one_letter_code
_entity_poly.pdbx_strand_id
1 'polypeptide(L)' 'KLEKLIKFIEEKGEITPKEAEAVSGKSAATVRRYLKILVGTGYVESEGNTNNSVYKISKYMNENY' A
#
# COMPACT_ATOMS: atom_id res chain seq x y z
N LYS A 1 8.54 -9.25 -2.96
CA LYS A 1 8.71 -7.86 -3.30
C LYS A 1 7.37 -7.19 -3.34
N LEU A 2 7.17 -6.28 -4.28
CA LEU A 2 5.94 -5.51 -4.28
C LEU A 2 4.73 -6.31 -4.73
N GLU A 3 4.95 -7.40 -5.40
CA GLU A 3 3.84 -8.17 -5.98
C GLU A 3 2.83 -8.61 -4.93
N LYS A 4 3.32 -9.08 -3.80
CA LYS A 4 2.41 -9.55 -2.76
C LYS A 4 1.58 -8.41 -2.19
N LEU A 5 2.20 -7.26 -2.03
CA LEU A 5 1.49 -6.10 -1.52
C LEU A 5 0.44 -5.62 -2.53
N ILE A 6 0.82 -5.59 -3.78
CA ILE A 6 -0.10 -5.15 -4.82
C ILE A 6 -1.31 -6.06 -4.88
N LYS A 7 -1.07 -7.36 -4.82
CA LYS A 7 -2.16 -8.32 -4.88
C LYS A 7 -3.09 -8.14 -3.69
N PHE A 8 -2.53 -7.94 -2.51
CA PHE A 8 -3.33 -7.73 -1.32
C PHE A 8 -4.19 -6.48 -1.46
N ILE A 9 -3.59 -5.41 -1.97
CA ILE A 9 -4.31 -4.16 -2.13
C ILE A 9 -5.42 -4.31 -3.16
N GLU A 10 -5.15 -5.03 -4.23
CA GLU A 10 -6.18 -5.23 -5.25
C GLU A 10 -7.38 -5.98 -4.71
N GLU A 11 -7.14 -6.92 -3.83
CA GLU A 11 -8.23 -7.72 -3.29
C GLU A 11 -9.02 -6.96 -2.23
N LYS A 12 -8.31 -6.22 -1.39
CA LYS A 12 -8.96 -5.52 -0.29
C LYS A 12 -9.24 -4.07 -0.56
N GLY A 13 -8.52 -3.48 -1.50
CA GLY A 13 -8.68 -2.08 -1.80
C GLY A 13 -7.86 -1.15 -0.91
N GLU A 14 -7.26 -1.67 0.12
CA GLU A 14 -6.47 -0.86 1.03
C GLU A 14 -5.53 -1.75 1.83
N ILE A 15 -4.53 -1.14 2.43
CA ILE A 15 -3.58 -1.87 3.24
C ILE A 15 -3.01 -0.95 4.31
N THR A 16 -2.79 -1.50 5.49
CA THR A 16 -2.10 -0.78 6.55
C THR A 16 -0.66 -1.26 6.61
N PRO A 17 0.23 -0.48 7.24
CA PRO A 17 1.62 -0.92 7.37
C PRO A 17 1.73 -2.26 8.08
N LYS A 18 0.90 -2.50 9.07
CA LYS A 18 0.93 -3.77 9.79
C LYS A 18 0.57 -4.93 8.87
N GLU A 19 -0.46 -4.73 8.07
CA GLU A 19 -0.85 -5.75 7.12
C GLU A 19 0.25 -5.97 6.09
N ALA A 20 0.89 -4.90 5.68
CA ALA A 20 1.96 -5.01 4.72
C ALA A 20 3.12 -5.83 5.28
N GLU A 21 3.42 -5.66 6.57
CA GLU A 21 4.46 -6.45 7.19
C GLU A 21 4.09 -7.93 7.18
N ALA A 22 2.86 -8.22 7.52
CA ALA A 22 2.42 -9.60 7.56
C ALA A 22 2.42 -10.23 6.18
N VAL A 23 1.98 -9.48 5.19
CA VAL A 23 1.88 -10.00 3.83
C VAL A 23 3.25 -10.21 3.22
N SER A 24 4.16 -9.27 3.42
CA SER A 24 5.45 -9.32 2.79
C SER A 24 6.49 -10.09 3.57
N GLY A 25 6.28 -10.22 4.89
CA GLY A 25 7.26 -10.85 5.75
C GLY A 25 8.49 -9.98 5.96
N LYS A 26 8.39 -8.69 5.70
CA LYS A 26 9.50 -7.77 5.84
C LYS A 26 9.35 -6.90 7.06
N SER A 27 10.42 -6.22 7.41
CA SER A 27 10.41 -5.33 8.57
C SER A 27 9.61 -4.07 8.26
N ALA A 28 9.29 -3.34 9.33
CA ALA A 28 8.52 -2.11 9.18
C ALA A 28 9.23 -1.11 8.29
N ALA A 29 10.53 -1.01 8.42
CA ALA A 29 11.29 -0.05 7.63
C ALA A 29 11.21 -0.38 6.15
N THR A 30 11.32 -1.66 5.82
CA THR A 30 11.26 -2.09 4.43
C THR A 30 9.87 -1.87 3.86
N VAL A 31 8.85 -2.18 4.65
CA VAL A 31 7.48 -2.02 4.23
C VAL A 31 7.16 -0.54 3.97
N ARG A 32 7.65 0.34 4.82
CA ARG A 32 7.44 1.75 4.62
C ARG A 32 8.02 2.20 3.29
N ARG A 33 9.18 1.67 2.96
CA ARG A 33 9.81 2.00 1.70
C ARG A 33 8.96 1.54 0.53
N TYR A 34 8.45 0.33 0.62
CA TYR A 34 7.60 -0.20 -0.44
C TYR A 34 6.35 0.64 -0.61
N LEU A 35 5.69 0.98 0.50
CA LEU A 35 4.47 1.77 0.42
C LEU A 35 4.74 3.15 -0.16
N LYS A 36 5.90 3.71 0.18
CA LYS A 36 6.26 5.00 -0.37
C LYS A 36 6.43 4.93 -1.89
N ILE A 37 7.00 3.85 -2.36
CA ILE A 37 7.15 3.66 -3.79
C ILE A 37 5.80 3.58 -4.47
N LEU A 38 4.88 2.84 -3.87
CA LEU A 38 3.55 2.70 -4.44
C LEU A 38 2.82 4.03 -4.48
N VAL A 39 2.99 4.84 -3.44
CA VAL A 39 2.40 6.17 -3.44
C VAL A 39 3.02 7.02 -4.55
N GLY A 40 4.32 6.90 -4.71
CA GLY A 40 5.01 7.68 -5.72
C GLY A 40 4.59 7.34 -7.13
N THR A 41 4.20 6.10 -7.35
CA THR A 41 3.74 5.70 -8.69
C THR A 41 2.29 6.07 -8.94
N GLY A 42 1.57 6.48 -7.90
CA GLY A 42 0.16 6.79 -8.04
C GLY A 42 -0.74 5.59 -7.88
N TYR A 43 -0.18 4.44 -7.55
CA TYR A 43 -0.99 3.23 -7.39
C TYR A 43 -1.86 3.30 -6.15
N VAL A 44 -1.34 3.86 -5.07
CA VAL A 44 -2.10 4.00 -3.84
C VAL A 44 -1.98 5.42 -3.32
N GLU A 45 -2.92 5.80 -2.46
CA GLU A 45 -2.90 7.08 -1.78
C GLU A 45 -2.87 6.83 -0.29
N SER A 46 -2.07 7.61 0.41
CA SER A 46 -2.02 7.48 1.85
C SER A 46 -3.11 8.32 2.48
N GLU A 47 -3.80 7.74 3.43
CA GLU A 47 -4.85 8.41 4.18
C GLU A 47 -4.65 8.20 5.65
N GLY A 48 -5.17 9.11 6.44
CA GLY A 48 -5.14 8.97 7.87
C GLY A 48 -4.03 9.77 8.49
N ASN A 49 -3.95 9.66 9.80
CA ASN A 49 -2.99 10.42 10.56
C ASN A 49 -1.71 9.63 10.75
N THR A 50 -0.81 10.25 11.46
CA THR A 50 0.51 9.66 11.64
C THR A 50 0.47 8.27 12.24
N ASN A 51 -0.49 8.02 13.12
CA ASN A 51 -0.52 6.75 13.82
C ASN A 51 -1.32 5.68 13.11
N ASN A 52 -2.25 6.09 12.28
CA ASN A 52 -3.14 5.15 11.63
C ASN A 52 -3.22 5.41 10.15
N SER A 53 -2.09 5.34 9.50
CA SER A 53 -2.06 5.54 8.07
C SER A 53 -2.65 4.34 7.36
N VAL A 54 -3.45 4.61 6.36
CA VAL A 54 -4.02 3.58 5.51
C VAL A 54 -3.67 3.94 4.08
N TYR A 55 -3.28 2.95 3.31
CA TYR A 55 -2.92 3.15 1.92
C TYR A 55 -3.99 2.53 1.06
N LYS A 56 -4.74 3.35 0.36
CA LYS A 56 -5.85 2.88 -0.46
C LYS A 56 -5.49 2.93 -1.93
N ILE A 57 -6.07 2.01 -2.67
CA ILE A 57 -5.84 2.01 -4.10
C ILE A 57 -6.35 3.31 -4.69
N SER A 58 -5.56 3.87 -5.59
CA SER A 58 -5.90 5.16 -6.16
C SER A 58 -7.05 5.02 -7.13
N LYS A 59 -8.01 5.93 -7.02
CA LYS A 59 -9.13 5.92 -7.96
C LYS A 59 -8.70 6.22 -9.36
N TYR A 60 -7.63 6.97 -9.49
CA TYR A 60 -7.09 7.26 -10.80
C TYR A 60 -6.76 6.01 -11.57
N MET A 61 -6.11 5.08 -10.87
CA MET A 61 -5.71 3.85 -11.52
C MET A 61 -6.90 3.06 -11.97
N ASN A 62 -7.96 3.11 -11.18
CA ASN A 62 -9.15 2.36 -11.50
C ASN A 62 -9.93 2.92 -12.65
N GLU A 63 -9.91 4.20 -12.80
CA GLU A 63 -10.71 4.84 -13.82
C GLU A 63 -10.01 4.95 -15.14
N ASN A 64 -8.78 4.57 -15.15
CA ASN A 64 -7.97 4.81 -16.30
C ASN A 64 -7.97 3.64 -17.22
N TYR A 65 -9.02 3.22 -17.52
CA TYR A 65 -9.04 2.14 -18.41
C TYR A 65 -10.14 2.20 -19.28
#